data_0a8f9621559f73072c2d46a2a3d2f89b
#
_entry.id   0a8f9621559f73072c2d46a2a3d2f89b
#
_cell.length_a   1.000
_cell.length_b   1.000
_cell.length_c   1.000
_cell.angle_alpha   90.00
_cell.angle_beta   90.00
_cell.angle_gamma   90.00
#
_symmetry.space_group_name_H-M   'P 1'
#
loop_
_entity.id
_entity.type
_entity.pdbx_description
1 polymer ?
#
loop_
_entity_poly.entity_id
_entity_poly.type
_entity_poly.pdbx_seq_one_letter_code
_entity_poly.pdbx_strand_id
1 'polypeptide(L)'
;MPLVIAASCASLAMSRTNERSIFSRFILVTTSAETRDLGNGMTLTTLQSESILTSEDSIYHLATGQCAGTALSTPDGKARSNGHCARHDKDGDTQSIEWSQASGAEKGMWKATGGSGKFAGKTDSGWFQNVRSDGKMAVTKWGGNCK
;
A
#
# COMPACT_ATOMS: atom_id res chain seq x y z
N MET A 1 -12.70 -19.69 -27.68
CA MET A 1 -12.89 -18.81 -26.52
C MET A 1 -11.58 -18.78 -25.73
N PRO A 2 -10.86 -17.69 -25.68
CA PRO A 2 -9.66 -17.64 -24.86
C PRO A 2 -10.05 -17.44 -23.38
N LEU A 3 -9.53 -18.31 -22.54
CA LEU A 3 -9.66 -18.30 -21.11
C LEU A 3 -8.89 -17.09 -20.56
N VAL A 4 -9.58 -16.07 -20.08
CA VAL A 4 -8.97 -14.94 -19.41
C VAL A 4 -8.59 -15.39 -17.99
N ILE A 5 -7.30 -15.66 -17.79
CA ILE A 5 -6.75 -15.93 -16.46
C ILE A 5 -6.65 -14.58 -15.74
N ALA A 6 -7.50 -14.36 -14.73
CA ALA A 6 -7.37 -13.22 -13.83
C ALA A 6 -6.07 -13.36 -13.03
N ALA A 7 -5.08 -12.52 -13.35
CA ALA A 7 -3.84 -12.46 -12.59
C ALA A 7 -4.12 -11.84 -11.21
N SER A 8 -3.85 -12.57 -10.16
CA SER A 8 -3.88 -12.09 -8.78
C SER A 8 -2.68 -11.18 -8.51
N CYS A 9 -2.84 -10.14 -7.70
CA CYS A 9 -1.73 -9.28 -7.25
C CYS A 9 -0.68 -10.03 -6.43
N ALA A 10 -1.07 -11.11 -5.82
CA ALA A 10 -0.20 -12.07 -5.20
C ALA A 10 -0.16 -13.33 -6.06
N SER A 11 1.01 -13.85 -6.32
CA SER A 11 1.25 -15.01 -7.17
C SER A 11 0.24 -16.14 -6.97
N LEU A 12 -0.33 -16.63 -8.04
CA LEU A 12 -0.98 -17.93 -8.09
C LEU A 12 0.09 -19.03 -8.09
N ALA A 13 0.65 -19.33 -6.93
CA ALA A 13 1.28 -20.62 -6.75
C ALA A 13 0.18 -21.68 -6.58
N MET A 14 -0.21 -22.35 -7.66
CA MET A 14 -0.93 -23.60 -7.57
C MET A 14 -0.03 -24.62 -6.88
N SER A 15 -0.23 -24.83 -5.60
CA SER A 15 0.27 -26.01 -4.91
C SER A 15 -0.75 -26.46 -3.87
N ARG A 16 -1.03 -27.73 -3.97
CA ARG A 16 -1.86 -28.52 -3.08
C ARG A 16 -1.44 -28.33 -1.61
N THR A 17 -2.46 -28.09 -0.76
CA THR A 17 -2.43 -28.36 0.68
C THR A 17 -1.24 -27.80 1.47
N ASN A 18 -1.25 -26.52 1.68
CA ASN A 18 -0.90 -25.79 2.90
C ASN A 18 -1.15 -24.31 2.62
N GLU A 19 -2.08 -23.71 3.35
CA GLU A 19 -2.37 -22.27 3.27
C GLU A 19 -1.17 -21.45 3.80
N ARG A 20 -0.09 -21.43 3.06
CA ARG A 20 0.88 -20.35 3.17
C ARG A 20 0.35 -19.20 2.36
N SER A 21 -0.39 -18.31 3.00
CA SER A 21 -0.67 -16.98 2.48
C SER A 21 0.65 -16.35 2.04
N ILE A 22 0.94 -16.36 0.75
CA ILE A 22 2.11 -15.69 0.20
C ILE A 22 1.78 -14.20 0.20
N PHE A 23 2.16 -13.53 1.30
CA PHE A 23 2.02 -12.09 1.41
C PHE A 23 3.14 -11.42 0.64
N SER A 24 2.78 -10.54 -0.25
CA SER A 24 3.70 -9.62 -0.88
C SER A 24 4.16 -8.57 0.13
N ARG A 25 5.37 -8.07 -0.06
CA ARG A 25 5.96 -7.04 0.81
C ARG A 25 6.44 -5.86 0.00
N PHE A 26 6.44 -4.70 0.63
CA PHE A 26 7.15 -3.54 0.14
C PHE A 26 7.89 -2.85 1.28
N ILE A 27 8.93 -2.13 0.92
CA ILE A 27 9.70 -1.27 1.82
C ILE A 27 9.21 0.15 1.62
N LEU A 28 8.90 0.83 2.71
CA LEU A 28 8.47 2.22 2.75
C LEU A 28 9.53 3.03 3.51
N VAL A 29 9.95 4.15 2.94
CA VAL A 29 10.85 5.10 3.58
C VAL A 29 10.15 6.43 3.72
N THR A 30 9.97 6.93 4.93
CA THR A 30 9.44 8.26 5.19
C THR A 30 10.50 9.29 4.83
N THR A 31 10.21 10.15 3.87
CA THR A 31 11.09 11.20 3.39
C THR A 31 10.84 12.54 4.06
N SER A 32 9.60 12.76 4.51
CA SER A 32 9.20 13.95 5.26
C SER A 32 8.06 13.62 6.21
N ALA A 33 8.09 14.20 7.40
CA ALA A 33 7.01 14.16 8.38
C ALA A 33 6.94 15.49 9.13
N GLU A 34 5.77 16.14 9.13
CA GLU A 34 5.50 17.37 9.86
C GLU A 34 4.30 17.17 10.76
N THR A 35 4.47 17.36 12.05
CA THR A 35 3.40 17.22 13.04
C THR A 35 2.98 18.57 13.58
N ARG A 36 1.67 18.81 13.64
CA ARG A 36 1.05 20.00 14.22
C ARG A 36 0.16 19.60 15.39
N ASP A 37 0.28 20.33 16.47
CA ASP A 37 -0.64 20.24 17.59
C ASP A 37 -1.95 20.96 17.21
N LEU A 38 -3.07 20.27 17.35
CA LEU A 38 -4.42 20.81 17.14
C LEU A 38 -5.13 21.20 18.43
N GLY A 39 -4.47 21.03 19.57
CA GLY A 39 -5.05 21.21 20.91
C GLY A 39 -5.83 19.98 21.40
N ASN A 40 -6.16 19.97 22.70
CA ASN A 40 -6.89 18.88 23.35
C ASN A 40 -6.24 17.49 23.19
N GLY A 41 -4.91 17.43 23.05
CA GLY A 41 -4.16 16.18 22.84
C GLY A 41 -4.31 15.56 21.45
N MET A 42 -4.82 16.31 20.48
CA MET A 42 -4.91 15.90 19.08
C MET A 42 -3.73 16.43 18.28
N THR A 43 -3.17 15.60 17.41
CA THR A 43 -2.11 16.01 16.48
C THR A 43 -2.43 15.58 15.06
N LEU A 44 -2.05 16.42 14.10
CA LEU A 44 -2.08 16.11 12.68
C LEU A 44 -0.66 15.99 12.14
N THR A 45 -0.32 14.83 11.59
CA THR A 45 0.96 14.60 10.92
C THR A 45 0.75 14.51 9.43
N THR A 46 1.48 15.32 8.66
CA THR A 46 1.59 15.21 7.20
C THR A 46 2.80 14.37 6.88
N LEU A 47 2.65 13.39 5.99
CA LEU A 47 3.68 12.41 5.66
C LEU A 47 3.97 12.42 4.16
N GLN A 48 5.24 12.27 3.81
CA GLN A 48 5.68 11.87 2.47
C GLN A 48 6.60 10.66 2.60
N SER A 49 6.49 9.74 1.65
CA SER A 49 7.29 8.53 1.65
C SER A 49 7.53 8.00 0.25
N GLU A 50 8.59 7.21 0.13
CA GLU A 50 8.93 6.45 -1.06
C GLU A 50 8.85 4.96 -0.74
N SER A 51 8.52 4.16 -1.75
CA SER A 51 8.39 2.72 -1.60
C SER A 51 8.96 1.96 -2.77
N ILE A 52 9.39 0.73 -2.52
CA ILE A 52 9.74 -0.26 -3.53
C ILE A 52 9.06 -1.59 -3.20
N LEU A 53 8.45 -2.19 -4.21
CA LEU A 53 7.80 -3.49 -4.08
C LEU A 53 8.79 -4.60 -4.42
N THR A 54 8.90 -5.60 -3.54
CA THR A 54 9.93 -6.65 -3.63
C THR A 54 9.38 -8.03 -3.99
N SER A 55 8.12 -8.13 -4.37
CA SER A 55 7.44 -9.41 -4.64
C SER A 55 7.72 -9.88 -6.07
N GLU A 56 8.58 -10.86 -6.23
CA GLU A 56 9.06 -11.35 -7.54
C GLU A 56 7.94 -11.84 -8.46
N ASP A 57 6.89 -12.44 -7.92
CA ASP A 57 5.79 -13.02 -8.68
C ASP A 57 4.62 -12.05 -8.91
N SER A 58 4.81 -10.77 -8.68
CA SER A 58 3.77 -9.75 -8.81
C SER A 58 3.98 -8.90 -10.07
N ILE A 59 2.87 -8.46 -10.69
CA ILE A 59 2.90 -7.43 -11.73
C ILE A 59 3.48 -6.10 -11.23
N TYR A 60 3.60 -5.93 -9.92
CA TYR A 60 4.19 -4.78 -9.24
C TYR A 60 5.65 -4.98 -8.85
N HIS A 61 6.28 -6.10 -9.24
CA HIS A 61 7.68 -6.37 -8.91
C HIS A 61 8.59 -5.21 -9.33
N LEU A 62 9.39 -4.72 -8.38
CA LEU A 62 10.27 -3.56 -8.53
C LEU A 62 9.56 -2.24 -8.89
N ALA A 63 8.23 -2.18 -8.79
CA ALA A 63 7.55 -0.90 -8.90
C ALA A 63 7.97 0.01 -7.74
N THR A 64 8.30 1.24 -8.07
CA THR A 64 8.57 2.29 -7.09
C THR A 64 7.35 3.16 -6.88
N GLY A 65 7.19 3.72 -5.70
CA GLY A 65 6.05 4.58 -5.39
C GLY A 65 6.46 5.79 -4.58
N GLN A 66 5.73 6.88 -4.80
CA GLN A 66 5.75 8.08 -3.96
C GLN A 66 4.36 8.23 -3.34
N CYS A 67 4.33 8.38 -2.04
CA CYS A 67 3.09 8.51 -1.29
C CYS A 67 3.07 9.82 -0.50
N ALA A 68 1.89 10.41 -0.39
CA ALA A 68 1.61 11.51 0.52
C ALA A 68 0.32 11.23 1.28
N GLY A 69 0.28 11.62 2.54
CA GLY A 69 -0.88 11.39 3.37
C GLY A 69 -0.85 12.14 4.68
N THR A 70 -1.90 11.93 5.47
CA THR A 70 -2.05 12.51 6.79
C THR A 70 -2.42 11.45 7.81
N ALA A 71 -1.98 11.65 9.05
CA ALA A 71 -2.39 10.88 10.21
C ALA A 71 -2.92 11.83 11.29
N LEU A 72 -4.14 11.59 11.75
CA LEU A 72 -4.74 12.30 12.87
C LEU A 72 -4.69 11.40 14.10
N SER A 73 -3.90 11.79 15.08
CA SER A 73 -3.81 11.11 16.38
C SER A 73 -4.75 11.76 17.40
N THR A 74 -5.36 10.92 18.23
CA THR A 74 -6.30 11.31 19.28
C THR A 74 -5.71 11.08 20.67
N PRO A 75 -6.24 11.72 21.73
CA PRO A 75 -5.69 11.62 23.09
C PRO A 75 -5.61 10.20 23.65
N ASP A 76 -6.43 9.26 23.15
CA ASP A 76 -6.40 7.86 23.53
C ASP A 76 -5.27 7.04 22.84
N GLY A 77 -4.36 7.73 22.12
CA GLY A 77 -3.22 7.12 21.44
C GLY A 77 -3.55 6.40 20.14
N LYS A 78 -4.80 6.50 19.67
CA LYS A 78 -5.19 5.93 18.36
C LYS A 78 -4.96 6.95 17.26
N ALA A 79 -4.71 6.44 16.05
CA ALA A 79 -4.56 7.29 14.88
C ALA A 79 -5.38 6.74 13.71
N ARG A 80 -5.97 7.63 12.94
CA ARG A 80 -6.51 7.32 11.61
C ARG A 80 -5.64 8.00 10.56
N SER A 81 -5.41 7.33 9.45
CA SER A 81 -4.59 7.87 8.38
C SER A 81 -5.20 7.61 7.00
N ASN A 82 -4.87 8.46 6.07
CA ASN A 82 -5.23 8.30 4.66
C ASN A 82 -4.22 9.02 3.77
N GLY A 83 -4.25 8.67 2.49
CA GLY A 83 -3.39 9.33 1.51
C GLY A 83 -3.50 8.71 0.13
N HIS A 84 -2.55 9.11 -0.71
CA HIS A 84 -2.44 8.71 -2.09
C HIS A 84 -1.01 8.29 -2.40
N CYS A 85 -0.87 7.37 -3.35
CA CYS A 85 0.41 6.99 -3.93
C CYS A 85 0.34 7.05 -5.46
N ALA A 86 1.44 7.47 -6.08
CA ALA A 86 1.72 7.25 -7.48
C ALA A 86 2.81 6.17 -7.57
N ARG A 87 2.55 5.12 -8.33
CA ARG A 87 3.49 4.03 -8.59
C ARG A 87 3.95 4.05 -10.04
N HIS A 88 5.20 3.68 -10.25
CA HIS A 88 5.80 3.50 -11.56
C HIS A 88 6.47 2.14 -11.60
N ASP A 89 6.20 1.37 -12.61
CA ASP A 89 6.92 0.13 -12.81
C ASP A 89 8.18 0.32 -13.66
N LYS A 90 8.92 -0.77 -13.86
CA LYS A 90 10.16 -0.76 -14.66
C LYS A 90 9.95 -0.42 -16.14
N ASP A 91 8.73 -0.56 -16.65
CA ASP A 91 8.37 -0.29 -18.05
C ASP A 91 7.80 1.13 -18.24
N GLY A 92 7.69 1.90 -17.15
CA GLY A 92 7.15 3.27 -17.13
C GLY A 92 5.63 3.36 -17.02
N ASP A 93 4.93 2.22 -16.85
CA ASP A 93 3.51 2.21 -16.59
C ASP A 93 3.22 2.74 -15.18
N THR A 94 2.15 3.50 -15.04
CA THR A 94 1.82 4.19 -13.78
C THR A 94 0.51 3.68 -13.19
N GLN A 95 0.41 3.74 -11.87
CA GLN A 95 -0.83 3.49 -11.13
C GLN A 95 -1.01 4.50 -10.01
N SER A 96 -2.20 5.07 -9.90
CA SER A 96 -2.62 5.91 -8.77
C SER A 96 -3.41 5.08 -7.77
N ILE A 97 -3.16 5.29 -6.48
CA ILE A 97 -3.75 4.53 -5.39
C ILE A 97 -4.22 5.49 -4.32
N GLU A 98 -5.40 5.24 -3.77
CA GLU A 98 -5.83 5.74 -2.48
C GLU A 98 -5.61 4.69 -1.41
N TRP A 99 -5.24 5.11 -0.20
CA TRP A 99 -5.14 4.24 0.96
C TRP A 99 -5.72 4.91 2.20
N SER A 100 -6.18 4.08 3.12
CA SER A 100 -6.68 4.53 4.43
C SER A 100 -6.50 3.46 5.48
N GLN A 101 -6.35 3.90 6.73
CA GLN A 101 -6.37 3.05 7.90
C GLN A 101 -7.25 3.67 8.96
N ALA A 102 -8.29 2.95 9.39
CA ALA A 102 -9.20 3.41 10.43
C ALA A 102 -8.49 3.46 11.79
N SER A 103 -9.00 4.29 12.69
CA SER A 103 -8.46 4.45 14.04
C SER A 103 -8.44 3.12 14.77
N GLY A 104 -7.27 2.74 15.27
CA GLY A 104 -7.05 1.47 15.98
C GLY A 104 -7.12 0.20 15.11
N ALA A 105 -7.27 0.31 13.80
CA ALA A 105 -7.26 -0.85 12.91
C ALA A 105 -5.84 -1.39 12.72
N GLU A 106 -5.70 -2.71 12.77
CA GLU A 106 -4.43 -3.39 12.51
C GLU A 106 -4.03 -3.33 11.04
N LYS A 107 -5.02 -3.32 10.15
CA LYS A 107 -4.84 -3.26 8.69
C LYS A 107 -5.44 -2.00 8.11
N GLY A 108 -4.73 -1.43 7.14
CA GLY A 108 -5.28 -0.44 6.24
C GLY A 108 -5.81 -1.07 4.96
N MET A 109 -6.53 -0.27 4.18
CA MET A 109 -7.10 -0.63 2.88
C MET A 109 -6.51 0.25 1.79
N TRP A 110 -6.38 -0.30 0.60
CA TRP A 110 -5.97 0.44 -0.59
C TRP A 110 -6.84 0.10 -1.79
N LYS A 111 -6.96 1.02 -2.72
CA LYS A 111 -7.62 0.83 -4.01
C LYS A 111 -6.92 1.63 -5.10
N ALA A 112 -6.88 1.08 -6.31
CA ALA A 112 -6.45 1.79 -7.49
C ALA A 112 -7.51 2.83 -7.91
N THR A 113 -7.07 4.02 -8.29
CA THR A 113 -7.92 5.13 -8.73
C THR A 113 -7.67 5.55 -10.17
N GLY A 114 -6.62 5.00 -10.79
CA GLY A 114 -6.27 5.25 -12.18
C GLY A 114 -4.93 4.61 -12.54
N GLY A 115 -4.57 4.67 -13.79
CA GLY A 115 -3.30 4.13 -14.27
C GLY A 115 -3.12 4.25 -15.77
N SER A 116 -1.90 3.92 -16.24
CA SER A 116 -1.54 3.85 -17.63
C SER A 116 -0.99 2.47 -17.98
N GLY A 117 -0.81 2.19 -19.27
CA GLY A 117 -0.27 0.93 -19.75
C GLY A 117 -1.02 -0.28 -19.20
N LYS A 118 -0.32 -1.22 -18.60
CA LYS A 118 -0.91 -2.44 -18.00
C LYS A 118 -1.83 -2.18 -16.81
N PHE A 119 -1.78 -0.98 -16.22
CA PHE A 119 -2.66 -0.58 -15.12
C PHE A 119 -3.88 0.24 -15.57
N ALA A 120 -4.00 0.55 -16.87
CA ALA A 120 -5.13 1.29 -17.38
C ALA A 120 -6.44 0.51 -17.16
N GLY A 121 -7.45 1.20 -16.58
CA GLY A 121 -8.77 0.62 -16.32
C GLY A 121 -8.84 -0.44 -15.22
N LYS A 122 -7.73 -0.71 -14.52
CA LYS A 122 -7.73 -1.65 -13.41
C LYS A 122 -8.37 -1.05 -12.15
N THR A 123 -9.15 -1.89 -11.46
CA THR A 123 -9.84 -1.55 -10.21
C THR A 123 -9.31 -2.37 -9.04
N ASP A 124 -7.99 -2.52 -9.00
CA ASP A 124 -7.30 -3.29 -7.98
C ASP A 124 -7.57 -2.70 -6.59
N SER A 125 -7.72 -3.57 -5.60
CA SER A 125 -7.91 -3.16 -4.21
C SER A 125 -7.44 -4.23 -3.25
N GLY A 126 -7.19 -3.85 -2.02
CA GLY A 126 -6.76 -4.81 -1.02
C GLY A 126 -6.47 -4.18 0.33
N TRP A 127 -5.59 -4.84 1.07
CA TRP A 127 -5.20 -4.46 2.42
C TRP A 127 -3.67 -4.31 2.52
N PHE A 128 -3.22 -3.59 3.55
CA PHE A 128 -1.82 -3.49 3.94
C PHE A 128 -1.68 -3.53 5.46
N GLN A 129 -0.51 -3.95 5.93
CA GLN A 129 -0.17 -4.01 7.34
C GLN A 129 1.32 -3.77 7.53
N ASN A 130 1.69 -2.80 8.35
CA ASN A 130 3.07 -2.63 8.75
C ASN A 130 3.46 -3.76 9.70
N VAL A 131 4.51 -4.51 9.35
CA VAL A 131 5.03 -5.62 10.16
C VAL A 131 6.22 -5.22 11.00
N ARG A 132 6.94 -4.19 10.58
CA ARG A 132 8.05 -3.59 11.30
C ARG A 132 8.21 -2.13 10.88
N SER A 133 8.47 -1.25 11.83
CA SER A 133 8.82 0.15 11.57
C SER A 133 9.79 0.63 12.64
N ASP A 134 10.72 1.49 12.25
CA ASP A 134 11.61 2.24 13.14
C ASP A 134 11.28 3.75 13.17
N GLY A 135 10.11 4.12 12.61
CA GLY A 135 9.65 5.50 12.46
C GLY A 135 10.09 6.16 11.15
N LYS A 136 11.19 5.72 10.53
CA LYS A 136 11.68 6.21 9.24
C LYS A 136 11.45 5.20 8.12
N MET A 137 11.70 3.94 8.42
CA MET A 137 11.55 2.82 7.47
C MET A 137 10.51 1.84 7.99
N ALA A 138 9.69 1.33 7.09
CA ALA A 138 8.74 0.28 7.41
C ALA A 138 8.80 -0.85 6.38
N VAL A 139 8.63 -2.08 6.86
CA VAL A 139 8.33 -3.24 6.03
C VAL A 139 6.83 -3.49 6.14
N THR A 140 6.15 -3.47 5.02
CA THR A 140 4.71 -3.61 4.94
C THR A 140 4.33 -4.87 4.17
N LYS A 141 3.47 -5.68 4.74
CA LYS A 141 2.76 -6.75 4.02
C LYS A 141 1.55 -6.16 3.33
N TRP A 142 1.21 -6.69 2.17
CA TRP A 142 -0.01 -6.32 1.46
C TRP A 142 -0.57 -7.48 0.65
N GLY A 143 -1.83 -7.41 0.36
CA GLY A 143 -2.52 -8.34 -0.51
C GLY A 143 -3.74 -7.68 -1.11
N GLY A 144 -4.37 -8.36 -2.06
CA GLY A 144 -5.58 -7.85 -2.70
C GLY A 144 -5.97 -8.58 -3.96
N ASN A 145 -7.00 -8.07 -4.62
CA ASN A 145 -7.49 -8.52 -5.90
C ASN A 145 -7.04 -7.55 -6.98
N CYS A 146 -6.34 -8.05 -7.99
CA CYS A 146 -6.00 -7.32 -9.20
C CYS A 146 -6.92 -7.77 -10.33
N LYS A 147 -7.65 -6.84 -10.92
CA LYS A 147 -8.66 -7.09 -11.96
C LYS A 147 -8.29 -6.42 -13.27
#